data_260b2754e2617c16701b5eb26d18b289
#
_entry.id   260b2754e2617c16701b5eb26d18b289
#
_cell.length_a   1.000
_cell.length_b   1.000
_cell.length_c   1.000
_cell.angle_alpha   90.00
_cell.angle_beta   90.00
_cell.angle_gamma   90.00
#
_symmetry.space_group_name_H-M   'P 1'
#
loop_
_entity.id
_entity.type
_entity.pdbx_description
1 polymer ?
#
loop_
_entity_poly.entity_id
_entity_poly.type
_entity_poly.pdbx_seq_one_letter_code
_entity_poly.pdbx_strand_id
1 'polypeptide(L)'
;MTRTSGARKTIAVLGASYAGHRAIQVLVASLSEDWRVVVLERNTHANHLYAFPRMSVVRGHEQKVFIPYTNIFKPALGLKDQHVLLHANVIELDRGNRRVSYELIDDKTAGIQWLYWDYLVYALGSHLPDPINVWSTSQQVSRYDGSKLMGVKWLRDAQDRIEAAKSIVIIGGGALGVQLATDIAVMYGTSKKVTLTHSRAQLLPRFDPWMHEKAAARLSELGVELVLGSRVDVGSVSSDRKSFKLMDGRQLEADLTLFCLGQTPNTQLLGESSLSESGMARVERTLHLSDDKRIFVIGDAADAFGAINAGHTAWDQAEIAAKNILALTNNDQADLIEYTPTPPAIKVSLGIEQAIRQTMAGELIEVDGGTIDLNSTSMWTRRGLGTDDLWL
;
A
#
# COMPACT_ATOMS: atom_id res chain seq x y z
N MET A 1 28.83 22.27 -1.40
CA MET A 1 29.69 21.68 -2.44
C MET A 1 29.12 22.03 -3.80
N THR A 2 29.86 22.76 -4.63
CA THR A 2 29.49 23.08 -6.00
C THR A 2 29.51 21.79 -6.82
N ARG A 3 28.40 21.48 -7.53
CA ARG A 3 28.35 20.37 -8.49
C ARG A 3 29.50 20.50 -9.49
N THR A 4 30.24 19.42 -9.69
CA THR A 4 31.17 19.32 -10.80
C THR A 4 30.42 19.49 -12.11
N SER A 5 30.91 20.38 -13.00
CA SER A 5 30.43 20.57 -14.37
C SER A 5 30.38 19.20 -15.07
N GLY A 6 29.17 18.74 -15.45
CA GLY A 6 28.97 17.43 -16.08
C GLY A 6 28.16 16.42 -15.27
N ALA A 7 27.78 16.70 -14.01
CA ALA A 7 26.95 15.79 -13.22
C ALA A 7 25.46 15.90 -13.65
N ARG A 8 24.84 14.75 -14.00
CA ARG A 8 23.41 14.68 -14.35
C ARG A 8 22.53 15.23 -13.21
N LYS A 9 21.45 15.90 -13.57
CA LYS A 9 20.39 16.30 -12.64
C LYS A 9 19.64 15.04 -12.15
N THR A 10 19.15 15.07 -10.92
CA THR A 10 18.60 13.87 -10.28
C THR A 10 17.14 14.08 -9.90
N ILE A 11 16.29 13.16 -10.31
CA ILE A 11 14.97 12.96 -9.75
C ILE A 11 15.07 11.81 -8.76
N ALA A 12 14.88 12.09 -7.46
CA ALA A 12 14.81 11.06 -6.44
C ALA A 12 13.38 10.52 -6.35
N VAL A 13 13.21 9.20 -6.28
CA VAL A 13 11.91 8.56 -6.04
C VAL A 13 12.01 7.75 -4.76
N LEU A 14 11.20 8.10 -3.76
CA LEU A 14 11.14 7.41 -2.49
C LEU A 14 9.97 6.42 -2.51
N GLY A 15 10.28 5.13 -2.54
CA GLY A 15 9.31 4.05 -2.67
C GLY A 15 8.97 3.70 -4.13
N ALA A 16 8.89 2.40 -4.43
CA ALA A 16 8.70 1.85 -5.78
C ALA A 16 7.50 0.89 -5.90
N SER A 17 6.52 0.99 -5.01
CA SER A 17 5.33 0.15 -5.05
C SER A 17 4.38 0.59 -6.18
N TYR A 18 3.11 0.89 -5.92
CA TYR A 18 2.13 1.23 -6.97
C TYR A 18 2.42 2.58 -7.63
N ALA A 19 2.35 3.66 -6.85
CA ALA A 19 2.54 5.01 -7.36
C ALA A 19 3.98 5.24 -7.84
N GLY A 20 4.98 4.92 -7.02
CA GLY A 20 6.39 5.12 -7.36
C GLY A 20 6.80 4.36 -8.61
N HIS A 21 6.37 3.10 -8.77
CA HIS A 21 6.64 2.32 -9.98
C HIS A 21 6.08 2.99 -11.24
N ARG A 22 4.84 3.48 -11.18
CA ARG A 22 4.24 4.15 -12.34
C ARG A 22 4.92 5.47 -12.65
N ALA A 23 5.25 6.27 -11.65
CA ALA A 23 6.00 7.51 -11.83
C ALA A 23 7.37 7.24 -12.49
N ILE A 24 8.10 6.22 -12.03
CA ILE A 24 9.38 5.81 -12.62
C ILE A 24 9.21 5.47 -14.10
N GLN A 25 8.22 4.64 -14.46
CA GLN A 25 7.98 4.25 -15.86
C GLN A 25 7.72 5.47 -16.76
N VAL A 26 6.91 6.43 -16.31
CA VAL A 26 6.60 7.64 -17.08
C VAL A 26 7.84 8.53 -17.23
N LEU A 27 8.59 8.70 -16.14
CA LEU A 27 9.82 9.52 -16.15
C LEU A 27 10.87 8.94 -17.11
N VAL A 28 11.23 7.67 -16.95
CA VAL A 28 12.34 7.07 -17.71
C VAL A 28 12.04 6.91 -19.21
N ALA A 29 10.74 6.92 -19.57
CA ALA A 29 10.33 6.86 -20.97
C ALA A 29 10.60 8.16 -21.76
N SER A 30 10.80 9.30 -21.07
CA SER A 30 10.81 10.61 -21.72
C SER A 30 11.91 11.56 -21.20
N LEU A 31 12.69 11.17 -20.20
CA LEU A 31 13.79 12.00 -19.67
C LEU A 31 14.95 12.11 -20.68
N SER A 32 15.53 13.32 -20.79
CA SER A 32 16.76 13.53 -21.52
C SER A 32 17.98 12.95 -20.82
N GLU A 33 19.10 12.82 -21.53
CA GLU A 33 20.36 12.26 -21.02
C GLU A 33 20.98 13.07 -19.87
N ASP A 34 20.61 14.35 -19.72
CA ASP A 34 21.06 15.22 -18.66
C ASP A 34 20.44 14.89 -17.30
N TRP A 35 19.44 14.06 -17.26
CA TRP A 35 18.69 13.67 -16.07
C TRP A 35 18.87 12.19 -15.75
N ARG A 36 18.76 11.85 -14.49
CA ARG A 36 18.67 10.46 -14.01
C ARG A 36 17.57 10.31 -12.96
N VAL A 37 17.03 9.13 -12.87
CA VAL A 37 16.15 8.70 -11.77
C VAL A 37 16.95 7.85 -10.80
N VAL A 38 16.92 8.20 -9.51
CA VAL A 38 17.48 7.38 -8.43
C VAL A 38 16.33 6.99 -7.50
N VAL A 39 16.10 5.71 -7.38
CA VAL A 39 15.02 5.13 -6.57
C VAL A 39 15.58 4.61 -5.27
N LEU A 40 14.97 4.98 -4.16
CA LEU A 40 15.25 4.44 -2.82
C LEU A 40 14.06 3.57 -2.40
N GLU A 41 14.27 2.25 -2.31
CA GLU A 41 13.25 1.27 -1.95
C GLU A 41 13.79 0.29 -0.92
N ARG A 42 13.03 0.08 0.15
CA ARG A 42 13.43 -0.81 1.26
C ARG A 42 13.10 -2.28 1.03
N ASN A 43 12.30 -2.59 0.02
CA ASN A 43 11.96 -3.97 -0.34
C ASN A 43 12.74 -4.39 -1.58
N THR A 44 13.13 -5.66 -1.65
CA THR A 44 13.71 -6.25 -2.87
C THR A 44 12.66 -6.48 -3.96
N HIS A 45 11.37 -6.48 -3.58
CA HIS A 45 10.23 -6.79 -4.42
C HIS A 45 9.06 -5.84 -4.13
N ALA A 46 8.27 -5.55 -5.15
CA ALA A 46 7.00 -4.86 -4.94
C ALA A 46 6.00 -5.81 -4.25
N ASN A 47 5.48 -5.38 -3.13
CA ASN A 47 4.50 -6.12 -2.36
C ASN A 47 3.10 -5.84 -2.90
N HIS A 48 2.41 -6.85 -3.44
CA HIS A 48 1.03 -6.71 -3.92
C HIS A 48 0.04 -6.80 -2.76
N LEU A 49 -0.02 -5.71 -1.99
CA LEU A 49 -0.73 -5.64 -0.70
C LEU A 49 -2.22 -5.98 -0.78
N TYR A 50 -2.89 -5.73 -1.92
CA TYR A 50 -4.31 -6.05 -2.09
C TYR A 50 -4.61 -7.56 -2.06
N ALA A 51 -3.63 -8.40 -2.34
CA ALA A 51 -3.76 -9.85 -2.26
C ALA A 51 -3.28 -10.43 -0.91
N PHE A 52 -2.61 -9.66 -0.08
CA PHE A 52 -2.11 -10.13 1.23
C PHE A 52 -3.20 -10.70 2.13
N PRO A 53 -4.41 -10.12 2.23
CA PRO A 53 -5.49 -10.72 3.03
C PRO A 53 -5.78 -12.16 2.60
N ARG A 54 -5.93 -12.39 1.30
CA ARG A 54 -6.14 -13.73 0.74
C ARG A 54 -4.95 -14.65 0.99
N MET A 55 -3.72 -14.17 0.75
CA MET A 55 -2.51 -14.96 0.95
C MET A 55 -2.21 -15.25 2.41
N SER A 56 -2.75 -14.49 3.35
CA SER A 56 -2.65 -14.79 4.79
C SER A 56 -3.63 -15.89 5.24
N VAL A 57 -4.56 -16.31 4.37
CA VAL A 57 -5.53 -17.36 4.64
C VAL A 57 -5.29 -18.59 3.76
N VAL A 58 -4.98 -18.38 2.48
CA VAL A 58 -4.84 -19.45 1.48
C VAL A 58 -3.37 -19.75 1.23
N ARG A 59 -2.99 -21.04 1.45
CA ARG A 59 -1.61 -21.52 1.31
C ARG A 59 -1.21 -21.80 -0.15
N GLY A 60 0.10 -21.74 -0.40
CA GLY A 60 0.71 -22.17 -1.68
C GLY A 60 0.75 -21.10 -2.76
N HIS A 61 0.36 -19.86 -2.44
CA HIS A 61 0.33 -18.75 -3.39
C HIS A 61 1.15 -17.53 -2.92
N GLU A 62 1.84 -17.62 -1.79
CA GLU A 62 2.50 -16.52 -1.10
C GLU A 62 3.54 -15.82 -1.99
N GLN A 63 4.32 -16.60 -2.78
CA GLN A 63 5.38 -16.05 -3.63
C GLN A 63 4.86 -15.15 -4.76
N LYS A 64 3.59 -15.31 -5.15
CA LYS A 64 2.98 -14.58 -6.27
C LYS A 64 2.80 -13.09 -5.99
N VAL A 65 2.75 -12.71 -4.72
CA VAL A 65 2.47 -11.32 -4.31
C VAL A 65 3.73 -10.48 -4.06
N PHE A 66 4.90 -11.07 -4.25
CA PHE A 66 6.20 -10.40 -4.20
C PHE A 66 6.81 -10.36 -5.60
N ILE A 67 6.72 -9.21 -6.26
CA ILE A 67 7.03 -9.04 -7.69
C ILE A 67 8.38 -8.33 -7.83
N PRO A 68 9.39 -8.93 -8.50
CA PRO A 68 10.73 -8.35 -8.58
C PRO A 68 10.75 -7.01 -9.34
N TYR A 69 11.71 -6.15 -8.99
CA TYR A 69 11.94 -4.86 -9.63
C TYR A 69 12.82 -4.93 -10.89
N THR A 70 13.09 -6.11 -11.44
CA THR A 70 14.04 -6.34 -12.55
C THR A 70 13.78 -5.46 -13.77
N ASN A 71 12.52 -5.10 -14.04
CA ASN A 71 12.11 -4.29 -15.19
C ASN A 71 11.69 -2.87 -14.82
N ILE A 72 12.06 -2.39 -13.62
CA ILE A 72 11.55 -1.11 -13.10
C ILE A 72 11.83 0.09 -14.02
N PHE A 73 12.94 0.06 -14.75
CA PHE A 73 13.33 1.11 -15.68
C PHE A 73 12.97 0.82 -17.15
N LYS A 74 12.15 -0.18 -17.44
CA LYS A 74 11.60 -0.35 -18.78
C LYS A 74 10.36 0.56 -18.93
N PRO A 75 10.19 1.32 -20.01
CA PRO A 75 10.87 1.19 -21.31
C PRO A 75 12.02 2.18 -21.59
N ALA A 76 12.89 2.47 -20.62
CA ALA A 76 14.05 3.33 -20.92
C ALA A 76 14.87 2.75 -22.07
N LEU A 77 14.78 3.37 -23.23
CA LEU A 77 15.50 2.95 -24.43
C LEU A 77 16.93 3.48 -24.37
N GLY A 78 17.90 2.57 -24.27
CA GLY A 78 19.31 2.87 -24.52
C GLY A 78 20.13 3.37 -23.32
N LEU A 79 19.54 3.75 -22.19
CA LEU A 79 20.24 4.41 -21.08
C LEU A 79 20.22 3.59 -19.79
N LYS A 80 20.47 2.29 -19.87
CA LYS A 80 20.35 1.36 -18.71
C LYS A 80 21.18 1.78 -17.50
N ASP A 81 22.34 2.40 -17.70
CA ASP A 81 23.25 2.79 -16.62
C ASP A 81 22.99 4.20 -16.07
N GLN A 82 21.96 4.88 -16.58
CA GLN A 82 21.60 6.23 -16.16
C GLN A 82 20.72 6.23 -14.89
N HIS A 83 19.85 5.24 -14.76
CA HIS A 83 18.89 5.12 -13.66
C HIS A 83 19.37 4.08 -12.66
N VAL A 84 19.12 4.34 -11.36
CA VAL A 84 19.61 3.50 -10.27
C VAL A 84 18.49 3.15 -9.31
N LEU A 85 18.35 1.88 -8.97
CA LEU A 85 17.55 1.40 -7.86
C LEU A 85 18.49 1.04 -6.70
N LEU A 86 18.33 1.70 -5.57
CA LEU A 86 19.06 1.42 -4.35
C LEU A 86 18.14 0.67 -3.37
N HIS A 87 18.57 -0.50 -2.94
CA HIS A 87 17.90 -1.22 -1.86
C HIS A 87 18.29 -0.55 -0.54
N ALA A 88 17.49 0.41 -0.11
CA ALA A 88 17.85 1.34 0.94
C ALA A 88 16.66 1.77 1.81
N ASN A 89 16.95 2.01 3.07
CA ASN A 89 16.04 2.65 4.00
C ASN A 89 16.30 4.15 4.05
N VAL A 90 15.27 4.96 3.77
CA VAL A 90 15.34 6.42 3.87
C VAL A 90 15.22 6.82 5.34
N ILE A 91 16.12 7.70 5.79
CA ILE A 91 16.24 8.12 7.19
C ILE A 91 15.71 9.52 7.39
N GLU A 92 16.15 10.48 6.55
CA GLU A 92 15.86 11.90 6.72
C GLU A 92 15.71 12.59 5.36
N LEU A 93 14.83 13.56 5.29
CA LEU A 93 14.66 14.46 4.14
C LEU A 93 15.06 15.88 4.53
N ASP A 94 16.27 16.30 4.13
CA ASP A 94 16.77 17.66 4.29
C ASP A 94 16.35 18.51 3.08
N ARG A 95 15.17 19.13 3.17
CA ARG A 95 14.57 19.92 2.10
C ARG A 95 15.40 21.18 1.79
N GLY A 96 15.97 21.81 2.83
CA GLY A 96 16.76 23.02 2.69
C GLY A 96 18.00 22.85 1.82
N ASN A 97 18.67 21.71 1.96
CA ASN A 97 19.85 21.36 1.19
C ASN A 97 19.55 20.45 -0.02
N ARG A 98 18.26 20.11 -0.26
CA ARG A 98 17.82 19.22 -1.33
C ARG A 98 18.58 17.90 -1.34
N ARG A 99 18.60 17.23 -0.21
CA ARG A 99 19.23 15.92 -0.06
C ARG A 99 18.37 15.02 0.81
N VAL A 100 18.55 13.73 0.63
CA VAL A 100 17.93 12.70 1.45
C VAL A 100 19.03 11.78 1.98
N SER A 101 18.98 11.46 3.27
CA SER A 101 19.89 10.48 3.85
C SER A 101 19.25 9.09 3.82
N TYR A 102 20.08 8.09 3.61
CA TYR A 102 19.67 6.69 3.54
C TYR A 102 20.77 5.74 4.00
N GLU A 103 20.37 4.54 4.39
CA GLU A 103 21.27 3.40 4.64
C GLU A 103 21.00 2.30 3.64
N LEU A 104 22.05 1.75 3.05
CA LEU A 104 21.92 0.55 2.23
C LEU A 104 21.54 -0.64 3.13
N ILE A 105 20.58 -1.45 2.67
CA ILE A 105 20.14 -2.64 3.41
C ILE A 105 21.15 -3.77 3.22
N ASP A 106 21.70 -3.89 2.00
CA ASP A 106 22.63 -4.93 1.62
C ASP A 106 24.08 -4.65 2.07
N ASP A 107 24.42 -3.40 2.39
CA ASP A 107 25.74 -3.00 2.88
C ASP A 107 25.65 -2.04 4.08
N LYS A 108 25.53 -2.60 5.25
CA LYS A 108 25.51 -1.86 6.52
C LYS A 108 26.84 -1.16 6.85
N THR A 109 27.94 -1.56 6.22
CA THR A 109 29.26 -0.98 6.48
C THR A 109 29.45 0.36 5.78
N ALA A 110 28.64 0.65 4.75
CA ALA A 110 28.66 1.93 4.04
C ALA A 110 28.19 3.11 4.91
N GLY A 111 27.48 2.84 6.02
CA GLY A 111 26.93 3.87 6.89
C GLY A 111 25.89 4.75 6.20
N ILE A 112 25.63 5.91 6.80
CA ILE A 112 24.65 6.88 6.25
C ILE A 112 25.20 7.52 4.99
N GLN A 113 24.45 7.43 3.91
CA GLN A 113 24.73 8.05 2.62
C GLN A 113 23.80 9.22 2.35
N TRP A 114 24.19 10.12 1.43
CA TRP A 114 23.39 11.27 1.02
C TRP A 114 23.17 11.26 -0.49
N LEU A 115 21.90 11.41 -0.91
CA LEU A 115 21.50 11.63 -2.29
C LEU A 115 21.02 13.07 -2.46
N TYR A 116 21.68 13.83 -3.33
CA TYR A 116 21.22 15.18 -3.72
C TYR A 116 20.24 15.05 -4.90
N TRP A 117 19.17 15.86 -4.87
CA TRP A 117 18.11 15.81 -5.86
C TRP A 117 17.73 17.22 -6.36
N ASP A 118 17.17 17.29 -7.57
CA ASP A 118 16.59 18.49 -8.17
C ASP A 118 15.07 18.47 -8.05
N TYR A 119 14.45 17.30 -8.28
CA TYR A 119 13.06 17.00 -7.98
C TYR A 119 12.97 15.69 -7.18
N LEU A 120 11.91 15.60 -6.38
CA LEU A 120 11.67 14.42 -5.55
C LEU A 120 10.23 13.96 -5.69
N VAL A 121 10.05 12.65 -5.90
CA VAL A 121 8.76 11.97 -5.82
C VAL A 121 8.68 11.24 -4.49
N TYR A 122 7.78 11.67 -3.63
CA TYR A 122 7.50 11.06 -2.34
C TYR A 122 6.35 10.05 -2.51
N ALA A 123 6.65 8.77 -2.58
CA ALA A 123 5.71 7.68 -2.83
C ALA A 123 5.79 6.59 -1.75
N LEU A 124 6.03 6.98 -0.49
CA LEU A 124 6.20 6.05 0.64
C LEU A 124 4.88 5.43 1.12
N GLY A 125 3.75 5.90 0.60
CA GLY A 125 2.43 5.31 0.87
C GLY A 125 2.01 5.36 2.33
N SER A 126 1.48 4.23 2.81
CA SER A 126 0.94 4.06 4.16
C SER A 126 1.29 2.69 4.73
N HIS A 127 1.03 2.50 6.01
CA HIS A 127 1.11 1.20 6.67
C HIS A 127 -0.18 0.88 7.42
N LEU A 128 -0.43 -0.40 7.58
CA LEU A 128 -1.54 -0.94 8.36
C LEU A 128 -1.11 -1.15 9.83
N PRO A 129 -2.05 -1.20 10.79
CA PRO A 129 -1.70 -1.54 12.17
C PRO A 129 -1.30 -3.01 12.31
N ASP A 130 -0.62 -3.35 13.39
CA ASP A 130 -0.30 -4.73 13.74
C ASP A 130 -1.58 -5.53 14.03
N PRO A 131 -1.60 -6.85 13.77
CA PRO A 131 -0.52 -7.71 13.28
C PRO A 131 -0.52 -7.91 11.76
N ILE A 132 -1.18 -7.04 11.00
CA ILE A 132 -1.26 -7.13 9.52
C ILE A 132 -0.25 -6.20 8.81
N ASN A 133 0.59 -5.52 9.55
CA ASN A 133 1.71 -4.75 9.04
C ASN A 133 2.92 -5.65 8.82
N VAL A 134 3.33 -5.84 7.56
CA VAL A 134 4.51 -6.65 7.22
C VAL A 134 5.81 -6.10 7.83
N TRP A 135 5.88 -4.77 8.05
CA TRP A 135 7.01 -4.09 8.68
C TRP A 135 6.86 -3.93 10.20
N SER A 136 5.91 -4.65 10.81
CA SER A 136 5.74 -4.64 12.26
C SER A 136 7.02 -5.08 12.97
N THR A 137 7.29 -4.39 14.07
CA THR A 137 8.36 -4.77 15.01
C THR A 137 7.84 -5.62 16.17
N SER A 138 6.55 -5.98 16.16
CA SER A 138 5.96 -6.80 17.23
C SER A 138 6.61 -8.19 17.27
N GLN A 139 6.86 -8.71 18.46
CA GLN A 139 7.50 -10.02 18.67
C GLN A 139 6.69 -11.21 18.17
N GLN A 140 5.42 -11.00 17.82
CA GLN A 140 4.49 -12.07 17.38
C GLN A 140 4.62 -12.43 15.91
N VAL A 141 5.39 -11.67 15.13
CA VAL A 141 5.54 -11.86 13.68
C VAL A 141 7.02 -11.99 13.37
N SER A 142 7.37 -12.89 12.43
CA SER A 142 8.72 -12.95 11.91
C SER A 142 9.17 -11.59 11.42
N ARG A 143 10.37 -11.19 11.81
CA ARG A 143 10.92 -9.88 11.42
C ARG A 143 11.16 -9.85 9.91
N TYR A 144 10.33 -9.08 9.21
CA TYR A 144 10.48 -8.82 7.79
C TYR A 144 11.70 -7.91 7.54
N ASP A 145 12.53 -8.26 6.58
CA ASP A 145 13.75 -7.55 6.22
C ASP A 145 13.70 -6.90 4.82
N GLY A 146 12.51 -6.92 4.19
CA GLY A 146 12.33 -6.42 2.82
C GLY A 146 12.50 -7.48 1.75
N SER A 147 13.01 -8.67 2.08
CA SER A 147 13.22 -9.75 1.12
C SER A 147 11.93 -10.53 0.82
N LYS A 148 11.86 -11.11 -0.37
CA LYS A 148 10.75 -12.00 -0.77
C LYS A 148 10.63 -13.21 0.15
N LEU A 149 11.75 -13.83 0.52
CA LEU A 149 11.74 -15.01 1.38
C LEU A 149 11.13 -14.72 2.74
N MET A 150 11.49 -13.59 3.35
CA MET A 150 10.91 -13.19 4.62
C MET A 150 9.46 -12.74 4.49
N GLY A 151 9.07 -12.15 3.34
CA GLY A 151 7.67 -11.83 3.05
C GLY A 151 6.81 -13.10 2.91
N VAL A 152 7.27 -14.10 2.18
CA VAL A 152 6.61 -15.42 2.09
C VAL A 152 6.49 -16.06 3.47
N LYS A 153 7.57 -16.01 4.26
CA LYS A 153 7.55 -16.52 5.63
C LYS A 153 6.53 -15.79 6.49
N TRP A 154 6.48 -14.47 6.41
CA TRP A 154 5.50 -13.66 7.14
C TRP A 154 4.05 -14.05 6.82
N LEU A 155 3.72 -14.29 5.54
CA LEU A 155 2.40 -14.77 5.13
C LEU A 155 2.10 -16.17 5.69
N ARG A 156 3.07 -17.09 5.67
CA ARG A 156 2.92 -18.43 6.27
C ARG A 156 2.71 -18.36 7.77
N ASP A 157 3.45 -17.52 8.47
CA ASP A 157 3.26 -17.30 9.92
C ASP A 157 1.85 -16.72 10.21
N ALA A 158 1.30 -15.88 9.31
CA ALA A 158 -0.07 -15.40 9.43
C ALA A 158 -1.09 -16.53 9.22
N GLN A 159 -0.87 -17.40 8.22
CA GLN A 159 -1.70 -18.60 7.99
C GLN A 159 -1.69 -19.53 9.21
N ASP A 160 -0.51 -19.78 9.78
CA ASP A 160 -0.36 -20.66 10.96
C ASP A 160 -1.14 -20.11 12.18
N ARG A 161 -1.08 -18.79 12.39
CA ARG A 161 -1.84 -18.12 13.47
C ARG A 161 -3.34 -18.21 13.25
N ILE A 162 -3.81 -17.99 12.01
CA ILE A 162 -5.22 -18.11 11.66
C ILE A 162 -5.67 -19.56 11.81
N GLU A 163 -4.86 -20.53 11.37
CA GLU A 163 -5.18 -21.96 11.47
C GLU A 163 -5.27 -22.44 12.93
N ALA A 164 -4.37 -21.99 13.80
CA ALA A 164 -4.34 -22.36 15.21
C ALA A 164 -5.51 -21.78 16.03
N ALA A 165 -6.03 -20.59 15.65
CA ALA A 165 -7.09 -19.92 16.36
C ALA A 165 -8.45 -20.60 16.16
N LYS A 166 -9.20 -20.86 17.22
CA LYS A 166 -10.58 -21.35 17.18
C LYS A 166 -11.59 -20.21 17.08
N SER A 167 -11.26 -19.07 17.67
CA SER A 167 -12.05 -17.85 17.65
C SER A 167 -11.23 -16.67 17.15
N ILE A 168 -11.78 -15.93 16.17
CA ILE A 168 -11.11 -14.80 15.53
C ILE A 168 -12.03 -13.60 15.56
N VAL A 169 -11.53 -12.47 16.06
CA VAL A 169 -12.21 -11.19 15.97
C VAL A 169 -11.48 -10.28 14.98
N ILE A 170 -12.23 -9.76 14.03
CA ILE A 170 -11.76 -8.80 13.02
C ILE A 170 -12.34 -7.43 13.37
N ILE A 171 -11.46 -6.46 13.60
CA ILE A 171 -11.84 -5.11 14.00
C ILE A 171 -11.71 -4.18 12.80
N GLY A 172 -12.85 -3.80 12.21
CA GLY A 172 -12.92 -2.90 11.06
C GLY A 172 -13.67 -3.48 9.88
N GLY A 173 -14.80 -2.87 9.52
CA GLY A 173 -15.72 -3.29 8.45
C GLY A 173 -15.46 -2.60 7.11
N GLY A 174 -14.20 -2.22 6.82
CA GLY A 174 -13.74 -1.81 5.49
C GLY A 174 -13.46 -3.03 4.60
N ALA A 175 -12.96 -2.77 3.37
CA ALA A 175 -12.68 -3.85 2.39
C ALA A 175 -11.79 -4.95 2.96
N LEU A 176 -10.71 -4.58 3.65
CA LEU A 176 -9.76 -5.52 4.25
C LEU A 176 -10.44 -6.47 5.26
N GLY A 177 -11.25 -5.92 6.18
CA GLY A 177 -11.92 -6.73 7.19
C GLY A 177 -13.00 -7.64 6.60
N VAL A 178 -13.76 -7.15 5.62
CA VAL A 178 -14.75 -7.95 4.90
C VAL A 178 -14.08 -9.11 4.15
N GLN A 179 -12.99 -8.83 3.43
CA GLN A 179 -12.23 -9.87 2.70
C GLN A 179 -11.66 -10.93 3.64
N LEU A 180 -10.98 -10.53 4.72
CA LEU A 180 -10.42 -11.48 5.70
C LEU A 180 -11.51 -12.33 6.35
N ALA A 181 -12.63 -11.72 6.77
CA ALA A 181 -13.72 -12.42 7.42
C ALA A 181 -14.34 -13.49 6.49
N THR A 182 -14.61 -13.10 5.24
CA THR A 182 -15.20 -14.03 4.27
C THR A 182 -14.22 -15.11 3.82
N ASP A 183 -12.94 -14.78 3.61
CA ASP A 183 -11.90 -15.75 3.25
C ASP A 183 -11.70 -16.80 4.35
N ILE A 184 -11.61 -16.36 5.63
CA ILE A 184 -11.48 -17.27 6.77
C ILE A 184 -12.72 -18.16 6.91
N ALA A 185 -13.91 -17.57 6.79
CA ALA A 185 -15.16 -18.32 6.93
C ALA A 185 -15.34 -19.36 5.80
N VAL A 186 -14.97 -19.03 4.55
CA VAL A 186 -15.00 -19.97 3.43
C VAL A 186 -13.99 -21.11 3.61
N MET A 187 -12.76 -20.79 4.03
CA MET A 187 -11.69 -21.79 4.15
C MET A 187 -11.86 -22.75 5.34
N TYR A 188 -12.42 -22.28 6.43
CA TYR A 188 -12.47 -23.04 7.68
C TYR A 188 -13.89 -23.42 8.11
N GLY A 189 -14.93 -22.84 7.50
CA GLY A 189 -16.33 -23.15 7.81
C GLY A 189 -16.63 -23.03 9.32
N THR A 190 -17.43 -23.97 9.82
CA THR A 190 -17.86 -24.01 11.23
C THR A 190 -16.76 -24.40 12.21
N SER A 191 -15.55 -24.74 11.74
CA SER A 191 -14.43 -25.07 12.64
C SER A 191 -13.88 -23.86 13.38
N LYS A 192 -14.24 -22.64 12.96
CA LYS A 192 -13.82 -21.37 13.57
C LYS A 192 -15.02 -20.48 13.85
N LYS A 193 -15.03 -19.84 15.02
CA LYS A 193 -15.93 -18.71 15.29
C LYS A 193 -15.29 -17.44 14.78
N VAL A 194 -15.91 -16.78 13.79
CA VAL A 194 -15.46 -15.49 13.24
C VAL A 194 -16.45 -14.40 13.60
N THR A 195 -15.95 -13.33 14.22
CA THR A 195 -16.75 -12.13 14.53
C THR A 195 -16.12 -10.92 13.85
N LEU A 196 -16.89 -10.17 13.05
CA LEU A 196 -16.49 -8.90 12.46
C LEU A 196 -17.15 -7.76 13.22
N THR A 197 -16.35 -6.89 13.83
CA THR A 197 -16.84 -5.71 14.54
C THR A 197 -16.51 -4.42 13.79
N HIS A 198 -17.48 -3.47 13.76
CA HIS A 198 -17.30 -2.18 13.12
C HIS A 198 -17.96 -1.05 13.91
N SER A 199 -17.28 0.10 13.98
CA SER A 199 -17.76 1.27 14.73
C SER A 199 -18.97 1.97 14.08
N ARG A 200 -19.25 1.72 12.81
CA ARG A 200 -20.41 2.25 12.08
C ARG A 200 -21.45 1.15 11.85
N ALA A 201 -22.70 1.54 11.66
CA ALA A 201 -23.78 0.61 11.34
C ALA A 201 -23.65 0.00 9.93
N GLN A 202 -22.88 0.63 9.05
CA GLN A 202 -22.70 0.23 7.65
C GLN A 202 -21.26 -0.25 7.41
N LEU A 203 -21.09 -1.44 6.85
CA LEU A 203 -19.83 -1.91 6.26
C LEU A 203 -19.49 -1.09 5.02
N LEU A 204 -18.20 -1.01 4.64
CA LEU A 204 -17.75 -0.31 3.43
C LEU A 204 -18.27 1.15 3.34
N PRO A 205 -18.19 1.96 4.38
CA PRO A 205 -18.97 3.20 4.55
C PRO A 205 -18.60 4.35 3.58
N ARG A 206 -17.62 4.17 2.71
CA ARG A 206 -17.24 5.11 1.64
C ARG A 206 -17.89 4.79 0.29
N PHE A 207 -18.66 3.70 0.23
CA PHE A 207 -19.28 3.17 -0.98
C PHE A 207 -20.79 3.12 -0.85
N ASP A 208 -21.48 2.80 -1.93
CA ASP A 208 -22.93 2.73 -1.97
C ASP A 208 -23.48 1.75 -0.90
N PRO A 209 -24.64 2.04 -0.26
CA PRO A 209 -25.28 1.15 0.71
C PRO A 209 -25.51 -0.28 0.21
N TRP A 210 -25.73 -0.48 -1.07
CA TRP A 210 -25.84 -1.80 -1.69
C TRP A 210 -24.60 -2.68 -1.43
N MET A 211 -23.40 -2.07 -1.42
CA MET A 211 -22.16 -2.80 -1.10
C MET A 211 -22.17 -3.36 0.34
N HIS A 212 -22.75 -2.59 1.29
CA HIS A 212 -22.96 -3.06 2.66
C HIS A 212 -23.96 -4.22 2.70
N GLU A 213 -25.12 -4.07 2.05
CA GLU A 213 -26.19 -5.08 2.04
C GLU A 213 -25.68 -6.43 1.54
N LYS A 214 -24.95 -6.43 0.41
CA LYS A 214 -24.36 -7.64 -0.17
C LYS A 214 -23.28 -8.27 0.70
N ALA A 215 -22.37 -7.43 1.24
CA ALA A 215 -21.32 -7.91 2.14
C ALA A 215 -21.90 -8.49 3.43
N ALA A 216 -22.89 -7.83 4.05
CA ALA A 216 -23.52 -8.29 5.27
C ALA A 216 -24.32 -9.60 5.05
N ALA A 217 -25.07 -9.71 3.96
CA ALA A 217 -25.78 -10.94 3.59
C ALA A 217 -24.80 -12.11 3.45
N ARG A 218 -23.69 -11.91 2.70
CA ARG A 218 -22.70 -12.96 2.50
C ARG A 218 -21.98 -13.37 3.78
N LEU A 219 -21.60 -12.41 4.64
CA LEU A 219 -20.99 -12.68 5.93
C LEU A 219 -21.94 -13.52 6.82
N SER A 220 -23.23 -13.17 6.84
CA SER A 220 -24.27 -13.92 7.59
C SER A 220 -24.46 -15.34 7.06
N GLU A 221 -24.50 -15.54 5.73
CA GLU A 221 -24.57 -16.87 5.11
C GLU A 221 -23.38 -17.75 5.52
N LEU A 222 -22.19 -17.15 5.63
CA LEU A 222 -20.96 -17.82 6.04
C LEU A 222 -20.87 -18.06 7.56
N GLY A 223 -21.88 -17.63 8.34
CA GLY A 223 -21.91 -17.80 9.78
C GLY A 223 -20.99 -16.81 10.54
N VAL A 224 -20.57 -15.72 9.90
CA VAL A 224 -19.79 -14.67 10.56
C VAL A 224 -20.72 -13.83 11.44
N GLU A 225 -20.37 -13.69 12.71
CA GLU A 225 -21.07 -12.80 13.64
C GLU A 225 -20.75 -11.34 13.35
N LEU A 226 -21.78 -10.51 13.10
CA LEU A 226 -21.62 -9.08 12.84
C LEU A 226 -21.94 -8.25 14.09
N VAL A 227 -20.98 -7.42 14.52
CA VAL A 227 -21.13 -6.47 15.63
C VAL A 227 -20.91 -5.07 15.07
N LEU A 228 -22.00 -4.45 14.59
CA LEU A 228 -21.99 -3.15 13.94
C LEU A 228 -22.44 -2.03 14.89
N GLY A 229 -22.03 -0.80 14.60
CA GLY A 229 -22.43 0.40 15.38
C GLY A 229 -21.73 0.54 16.72
N SER A 230 -20.77 -0.32 17.06
CA SER A 230 -20.02 -0.26 18.32
C SER A 230 -18.51 -0.19 18.09
N ARG A 231 -17.85 0.71 18.79
CA ARG A 231 -16.40 0.89 18.72
C ARG A 231 -15.71 -0.01 19.76
N VAL A 232 -14.63 -0.65 19.34
CA VAL A 232 -13.73 -1.35 20.25
C VAL A 232 -12.89 -0.32 21.02
N ASP A 233 -12.76 -0.51 22.33
CA ASP A 233 -11.77 0.21 23.13
C ASP A 233 -10.39 -0.38 22.82
N VAL A 234 -9.70 0.23 21.86
CA VAL A 234 -8.39 -0.24 21.36
C VAL A 234 -7.34 -0.24 22.47
N GLY A 235 -7.45 0.66 23.46
CA GLY A 235 -6.58 0.69 24.64
C GLY A 235 -6.74 -0.54 25.53
N SER A 236 -7.89 -1.23 25.47
CA SER A 236 -8.13 -2.48 26.20
C SER A 236 -7.56 -3.72 25.49
N VAL A 237 -7.18 -3.59 24.20
CA VAL A 237 -6.66 -4.70 23.41
C VAL A 237 -5.14 -4.72 23.52
N SER A 238 -4.60 -5.82 24.04
CA SER A 238 -3.16 -6.14 23.93
C SER A 238 -3.00 -7.45 23.17
N SER A 239 -1.85 -7.64 22.55
CA SER A 239 -1.52 -8.86 21.82
C SER A 239 -1.71 -10.16 22.64
N ASP A 240 -1.62 -10.05 23.97
CA ASP A 240 -1.70 -11.17 24.90
C ASP A 240 -3.08 -11.30 25.55
N ARG A 241 -4.00 -10.36 25.31
CA ARG A 241 -5.35 -10.40 25.88
C ARG A 241 -6.30 -11.07 24.90
N LYS A 242 -6.91 -12.14 25.36
CA LYS A 242 -7.98 -12.85 24.66
C LYS A 242 -9.36 -12.18 24.80
N SER A 243 -9.47 -11.12 25.58
CA SER A 243 -10.73 -10.45 25.87
C SER A 243 -10.56 -8.93 25.82
N PHE A 244 -11.51 -8.24 25.19
CA PHE A 244 -11.56 -6.78 25.10
C PHE A 244 -12.99 -6.25 25.11
N LYS A 245 -13.13 -4.97 25.46
CA LYS A 245 -14.43 -4.32 25.65
C LYS A 245 -14.80 -3.48 24.44
N LEU A 246 -16.09 -3.45 24.14
CA LEU A 246 -16.71 -2.47 23.29
C LEU A 246 -17.12 -1.25 24.11
N MET A 247 -17.23 -0.09 23.47
CA MET A 247 -17.66 1.16 24.14
C MET A 247 -19.11 1.10 24.68
N ASP A 248 -19.93 0.17 24.17
CA ASP A 248 -21.28 -0.10 24.67
C ASP A 248 -21.35 -1.07 25.86
N GLY A 249 -20.19 -1.51 26.38
CA GLY A 249 -20.05 -2.39 27.54
C GLY A 249 -20.02 -3.87 27.22
N ARG A 250 -20.30 -4.30 25.98
CA ARG A 250 -20.15 -5.72 25.59
C ARG A 250 -18.69 -6.13 25.64
N GLN A 251 -18.46 -7.41 25.91
CA GLN A 251 -17.14 -8.02 25.95
C GLN A 251 -17.03 -9.04 24.82
N LEU A 252 -15.90 -9.03 24.11
CA LEU A 252 -15.55 -9.98 23.07
C LEU A 252 -14.32 -10.78 23.51
N GLU A 253 -14.30 -12.06 23.14
CA GLU A 253 -13.17 -12.95 23.37
C GLU A 253 -12.71 -13.54 22.06
N ALA A 254 -11.40 -13.64 21.87
CA ALA A 254 -10.80 -14.22 20.69
C ALA A 254 -9.43 -14.84 20.98
N ASP A 255 -9.12 -15.95 20.30
CA ASP A 255 -7.76 -16.50 20.29
C ASP A 255 -6.83 -15.63 19.43
N LEU A 256 -7.40 -14.99 18.38
CA LEU A 256 -6.70 -14.09 17.47
C LEU A 256 -7.53 -12.85 17.18
N THR A 257 -6.90 -11.68 17.26
CA THR A 257 -7.49 -10.40 16.86
C THR A 257 -6.75 -9.83 15.65
N LEU A 258 -7.50 -9.45 14.60
CA LEU A 258 -6.97 -8.83 13.39
C LEU A 258 -7.49 -7.38 13.28
N PHE A 259 -6.56 -6.41 13.32
CA PHE A 259 -6.90 -5.00 13.24
C PHE A 259 -6.97 -4.56 11.78
N CYS A 260 -8.17 -4.43 11.24
CA CYS A 260 -8.45 -3.92 9.89
C CYS A 260 -8.90 -2.45 9.96
N LEU A 261 -8.23 -1.66 10.79
CA LEU A 261 -8.46 -0.24 10.97
C LEU A 261 -7.82 0.56 9.82
N GLY A 262 -8.04 1.86 9.80
CA GLY A 262 -7.49 2.75 8.79
C GLY A 262 -5.96 2.67 8.68
N GLN A 263 -5.47 3.08 7.52
CA GLN A 263 -4.04 3.17 7.24
C GLN A 263 -3.44 4.42 7.88
N THR A 264 -2.19 4.34 8.29
CA THR A 264 -1.41 5.50 8.73
C THR A 264 -0.47 5.91 7.60
N PRO A 265 -0.53 7.16 7.10
CA PRO A 265 0.36 7.61 6.03
C PRO A 265 1.81 7.68 6.51
N ASN A 266 2.75 7.30 5.65
CA ASN A 266 4.18 7.33 5.93
C ASN A 266 4.75 8.71 5.57
N THR A 267 4.37 9.74 6.32
CA THR A 267 4.70 11.16 6.08
C THR A 267 5.68 11.76 7.06
N GLN A 268 6.25 10.96 7.96
CA GLN A 268 7.12 11.40 9.05
C GLN A 268 8.37 12.16 8.61
N LEU A 269 8.78 12.05 7.33
CA LEU A 269 9.94 12.76 6.78
C LEU A 269 9.62 14.17 6.30
N LEU A 270 8.34 14.56 6.20
CA LEU A 270 7.91 15.83 5.60
C LEU A 270 7.81 16.98 6.60
N GLY A 271 7.77 16.70 7.89
CA GLY A 271 7.55 17.67 8.95
C GLY A 271 6.07 18.04 9.13
N GLU A 272 5.66 18.34 10.36
CA GLU A 272 4.26 18.57 10.74
C GLU A 272 3.59 19.73 9.99
N SER A 273 4.33 20.80 9.68
CA SER A 273 3.79 21.96 8.96
C SER A 273 3.31 21.65 7.55
N SER A 274 3.78 20.56 6.96
CA SER A 274 3.38 20.11 5.63
C SER A 274 2.21 19.11 5.65
N LEU A 275 1.71 18.75 6.84
CA LEU A 275 0.70 17.71 6.99
C LEU A 275 -0.71 18.28 7.24
N SER A 276 -1.73 17.59 6.75
CA SER A 276 -3.13 17.82 7.09
C SER A 276 -3.48 17.19 8.44
N GLU A 277 -4.67 17.47 8.96
CA GLU A 277 -5.18 16.88 10.21
C GLU A 277 -5.23 15.33 10.17
N SER A 278 -5.33 14.76 8.98
CA SER A 278 -5.31 13.30 8.78
C SER A 278 -3.89 12.71 8.77
N GLY A 279 -2.84 13.53 8.90
CA GLY A 279 -1.45 13.13 8.82
C GLY A 279 -0.95 12.92 7.38
N MET A 280 -1.77 13.14 6.36
CA MET A 280 -1.35 13.11 4.96
C MET A 280 -0.68 14.42 4.55
N ALA A 281 0.19 14.38 3.53
CA ALA A 281 0.87 15.56 3.00
C ALA A 281 -0.11 16.49 2.27
N ARG A 282 -0.09 17.77 2.59
CA ARG A 282 -0.86 18.79 1.86
C ARG A 282 -0.22 19.02 0.50
N VAL A 283 -0.97 18.77 -0.55
CA VAL A 283 -0.53 18.95 -1.93
C VAL A 283 -1.38 19.98 -2.67
N GLU A 284 -0.78 20.64 -3.65
CA GLU A 284 -1.51 21.42 -4.63
C GLU A 284 -2.16 20.50 -5.69
N ARG A 285 -3.08 21.01 -6.50
CA ARG A 285 -3.72 20.21 -7.56
C ARG A 285 -2.73 19.62 -8.56
N THR A 286 -1.60 20.22 -8.72
CA THR A 286 -0.49 19.70 -9.54
C THR A 286 0.32 18.61 -8.85
N LEU A 287 -0.09 18.18 -7.64
CA LEU A 287 0.50 17.14 -6.79
C LEU A 287 1.88 17.46 -6.21
N HIS A 288 2.36 18.69 -6.34
CA HIS A 288 3.51 19.09 -5.54
C HIS A 288 3.09 19.47 -4.11
N LEU A 289 4.02 19.36 -3.18
CA LEU A 289 3.82 19.74 -1.77
C LEU A 289 3.48 21.24 -1.68
N SER A 290 2.50 21.61 -0.89
CA SER A 290 1.99 23.00 -0.85
C SER A 290 3.05 24.04 -0.49
N ASP A 291 4.08 23.64 0.26
CA ASP A 291 5.18 24.50 0.72
C ASP A 291 6.52 24.21 0.03
N ASP A 292 6.55 23.29 -0.97
CA ASP A 292 7.75 22.99 -1.75
C ASP A 292 7.42 22.44 -3.16
N LYS A 293 7.55 23.28 -4.17
CA LYS A 293 7.23 22.97 -5.57
C LYS A 293 8.13 21.92 -6.23
N ARG A 294 9.18 21.47 -5.55
CA ARG A 294 10.11 20.46 -6.08
C ARG A 294 9.86 19.06 -5.54
N ILE A 295 8.95 18.93 -4.59
CA ILE A 295 8.55 17.66 -3.99
C ILE A 295 7.14 17.33 -4.43
N PHE A 296 6.97 16.21 -5.15
CA PHE A 296 5.67 15.69 -5.57
C PHE A 296 5.29 14.53 -4.66
N VAL A 297 4.13 14.61 -4.01
CA VAL A 297 3.63 13.55 -3.11
C VAL A 297 2.48 12.83 -3.78
N ILE A 298 2.55 11.50 -3.84
CA ILE A 298 1.59 10.66 -4.56
C ILE A 298 1.23 9.39 -3.79
N GLY A 299 0.09 8.82 -4.10
CA GLY A 299 -0.45 7.65 -3.42
C GLY A 299 -0.97 7.96 -2.02
N ASP A 300 -0.96 6.97 -1.15
CA ASP A 300 -1.60 7.05 0.17
C ASP A 300 -0.99 8.09 1.13
N ALA A 301 0.17 8.66 0.80
CA ALA A 301 0.79 9.72 1.58
C ALA A 301 0.22 11.11 1.26
N ALA A 302 -0.46 11.29 0.12
CA ALA A 302 -0.97 12.57 -0.34
C ALA A 302 -2.42 12.82 0.10
N ASP A 303 -2.69 14.01 0.64
CA ASP A 303 -4.06 14.50 0.82
C ASP A 303 -4.60 15.03 -0.52
N ALA A 304 -4.97 14.09 -1.38
CA ALA A 304 -5.31 14.34 -2.78
C ALA A 304 -6.83 14.58 -2.96
N PHE A 305 -7.36 15.62 -2.32
CA PHE A 305 -8.70 16.17 -2.53
C PHE A 305 -9.83 15.14 -2.34
N GLY A 306 -9.73 14.28 -1.32
CA GLY A 306 -10.74 13.27 -1.00
C GLY A 306 -10.67 11.99 -1.84
N ALA A 307 -9.67 11.85 -2.70
CA ALA A 307 -9.40 10.59 -3.40
C ALA A 307 -9.30 9.41 -2.42
N ILE A 308 -9.77 8.24 -2.83
CA ILE A 308 -9.59 7.04 -2.02
C ILE A 308 -8.15 6.52 -2.13
N ASN A 309 -7.66 5.91 -1.05
CA ASN A 309 -6.38 5.20 -1.05
C ASN A 309 -6.55 3.88 -1.81
N ALA A 310 -6.23 3.91 -3.11
CA ALA A 310 -6.39 2.78 -4.02
C ALA A 310 -5.30 2.77 -5.10
N GLY A 311 -4.98 1.58 -5.62
CA GLY A 311 -3.90 1.43 -6.61
C GLY A 311 -4.15 2.21 -7.91
N HIS A 312 -5.40 2.29 -8.38
CA HIS A 312 -5.73 3.04 -9.60
C HIS A 312 -5.59 4.56 -9.38
N THR A 313 -6.07 5.10 -8.24
CA THR A 313 -5.88 6.50 -7.86
C THR A 313 -4.38 6.86 -7.73
N ALA A 314 -3.61 5.97 -7.11
CA ALA A 314 -2.17 6.13 -6.99
C ALA A 314 -1.46 6.16 -8.37
N TRP A 315 -1.97 5.41 -9.35
CA TRP A 315 -1.46 5.42 -10.73
C TRP A 315 -1.77 6.72 -11.45
N ASP A 316 -3.02 7.21 -11.37
CA ASP A 316 -3.43 8.47 -11.98
C ASP A 316 -2.60 9.64 -11.42
N GLN A 317 -2.42 9.70 -10.10
CA GLN A 317 -1.56 10.68 -9.45
C GLN A 317 -0.10 10.58 -9.92
N ALA A 318 0.41 9.38 -10.05
CA ALA A 318 1.78 9.14 -10.49
C ALA A 318 2.02 9.62 -11.94
N GLU A 319 1.06 9.40 -12.84
CA GLU A 319 1.14 9.89 -14.22
C GLU A 319 1.18 11.41 -14.29
N ILE A 320 0.31 12.07 -13.54
CA ILE A 320 0.23 13.53 -13.52
C ILE A 320 1.51 14.11 -12.91
N ALA A 321 1.93 13.64 -11.75
CA ALA A 321 3.15 14.11 -11.11
C ALA A 321 4.40 13.92 -11.98
N ALA A 322 4.54 12.76 -12.62
CA ALA A 322 5.66 12.48 -13.51
C ALA A 322 5.65 13.37 -14.76
N LYS A 323 4.48 13.59 -15.40
CA LYS A 323 4.32 14.51 -16.54
C LYS A 323 4.65 15.95 -16.13
N ASN A 324 4.22 16.38 -14.95
CA ASN A 324 4.54 17.70 -14.41
C ASN A 324 6.05 17.86 -14.17
N ILE A 325 6.71 16.86 -13.60
CA ILE A 325 8.17 16.87 -13.46
C ILE A 325 8.85 16.94 -14.82
N LEU A 326 8.42 16.14 -15.81
CA LEU A 326 8.97 16.18 -17.17
C LEU A 326 8.82 17.57 -17.82
N ALA A 327 7.67 18.22 -17.66
CA ALA A 327 7.47 19.57 -18.13
C ALA A 327 8.47 20.55 -17.48
N LEU A 328 8.66 20.47 -16.17
CA LEU A 328 9.59 21.28 -15.39
C LEU A 328 11.07 21.00 -15.71
N THR A 329 11.42 19.79 -16.15
CA THR A 329 12.79 19.48 -16.58
C THR A 329 13.18 20.19 -17.87
N ASN A 330 12.21 20.51 -18.72
CA ASN A 330 12.38 21.22 -19.98
C ASN A 330 12.23 22.73 -19.84
N ASN A 331 11.28 23.16 -19.00
CA ASN A 331 11.00 24.57 -18.72
C ASN A 331 10.45 24.70 -17.29
N ASP A 332 11.18 25.38 -16.41
CA ASP A 332 10.81 25.56 -15.01
C ASP A 332 9.59 26.50 -14.80
N GLN A 333 9.11 27.17 -15.85
CA GLN A 333 7.89 27.97 -15.90
C GLN A 333 6.76 27.26 -16.68
N ALA A 334 6.85 25.93 -16.89
CA ALA A 334 5.84 25.19 -17.65
C ALA A 334 4.48 25.21 -16.91
N ASP A 335 3.40 25.26 -17.69
CA ASP A 335 2.05 25.02 -17.19
C ASP A 335 1.90 23.54 -16.77
N LEU A 336 1.41 23.35 -15.55
CA LEU A 336 1.30 22.01 -14.94
C LEU A 336 -0.13 21.48 -15.05
N ILE A 337 -0.23 20.16 -15.20
CA ILE A 337 -1.50 19.44 -15.26
C ILE A 337 -2.06 19.34 -13.85
N GLU A 338 -3.33 19.68 -13.67
CA GLU A 338 -4.05 19.53 -12.41
C GLU A 338 -4.68 18.13 -12.27
N TYR A 339 -4.55 17.57 -11.08
CA TYR A 339 -5.22 16.33 -10.70
C TYR A 339 -6.67 16.59 -10.29
N THR A 340 -7.58 15.79 -10.85
CA THR A 340 -8.97 15.73 -10.41
C THR A 340 -9.27 14.32 -9.93
N PRO A 341 -9.71 14.14 -8.67
CA PRO A 341 -10.06 12.82 -8.14
C PRO A 341 -11.16 12.16 -8.96
N THR A 342 -10.98 10.88 -9.28
CA THR A 342 -12.05 10.05 -9.84
C THR A 342 -13.03 9.60 -8.77
N PRO A 343 -14.30 9.33 -9.11
CA PRO A 343 -15.26 8.75 -8.16
C PRO A 343 -14.74 7.44 -7.53
N PRO A 344 -15.12 7.15 -6.28
CA PRO A 344 -14.69 5.94 -5.60
C PRO A 344 -15.11 4.68 -6.35
N ALA A 345 -14.16 3.81 -6.63
CA ALA A 345 -14.40 2.50 -7.24
C ALA A 345 -13.66 1.41 -6.47
N ILE A 346 -14.30 0.25 -6.31
CA ILE A 346 -13.70 -0.87 -5.60
C ILE A 346 -14.28 -2.20 -6.08
N LYS A 347 -13.45 -3.24 -6.08
CA LYS A 347 -13.88 -4.65 -6.10
C LYS A 347 -13.52 -5.28 -4.76
N VAL A 348 -14.49 -5.86 -4.07
CA VAL A 348 -14.31 -6.54 -2.78
C VAL A 348 -14.66 -8.01 -2.95
N SER A 349 -13.70 -8.91 -2.70
CA SER A 349 -13.97 -10.35 -2.67
C SER A 349 -14.80 -10.71 -1.42
N LEU A 350 -15.77 -11.60 -1.61
CA LEU A 350 -16.66 -12.14 -0.58
C LEU A 350 -16.42 -13.65 -0.41
N GLY A 351 -15.20 -14.00 -0.07
CA GLY A 351 -14.64 -15.33 -0.15
C GLY A 351 -14.06 -15.60 -1.53
N ILE A 352 -13.86 -16.88 -1.88
CA ILE A 352 -13.09 -17.28 -3.06
C ILE A 352 -13.89 -17.08 -4.36
N GLU A 353 -15.18 -17.43 -4.35
CA GLU A 353 -15.99 -17.56 -5.56
C GLU A 353 -16.84 -16.33 -5.88
N GLN A 354 -16.98 -15.41 -4.96
CA GLN A 354 -17.85 -14.23 -5.08
C GLN A 354 -17.11 -12.94 -4.85
N ALA A 355 -17.53 -11.89 -5.53
CA ALA A 355 -17.11 -10.53 -5.28
C ALA A 355 -18.21 -9.54 -5.64
N ILE A 356 -18.12 -8.34 -5.07
CA ILE A 356 -18.95 -7.19 -5.41
C ILE A 356 -18.07 -6.06 -5.91
N ARG A 357 -18.61 -5.26 -6.82
CA ARG A 357 -17.87 -4.15 -7.44
C ARG A 357 -18.76 -2.92 -7.55
N GLN A 358 -18.20 -1.79 -7.16
CA GLN A 358 -18.67 -0.46 -7.55
C GLN A 358 -17.69 0.11 -8.55
N THR A 359 -18.15 0.51 -9.73
CA THR A 359 -17.33 1.13 -10.79
C THR A 359 -17.22 2.64 -10.58
N MET A 360 -16.29 3.31 -11.28
CA MET A 360 -16.20 4.79 -11.29
C MET A 360 -17.46 5.45 -11.86
N ALA A 361 -18.20 4.75 -12.72
CA ALA A 361 -19.49 5.21 -13.24
C ALA A 361 -20.65 5.02 -12.24
N GLY A 362 -20.38 4.42 -11.06
CA GLY A 362 -21.38 4.15 -10.03
C GLY A 362 -22.16 2.86 -10.26
N GLU A 363 -21.82 2.04 -11.25
CA GLU A 363 -22.48 0.75 -11.46
C GLU A 363 -22.15 -0.22 -10.33
N LEU A 364 -23.18 -0.94 -9.87
CA LEU A 364 -23.12 -1.92 -8.78
C LEU A 364 -23.29 -3.32 -9.36
N ILE A 365 -22.27 -4.16 -9.22
CA ILE A 365 -22.20 -5.44 -9.93
C ILE A 365 -21.78 -6.56 -8.96
N GLU A 366 -22.54 -7.66 -8.93
CA GLU A 366 -22.05 -8.93 -8.41
C GLU A 366 -21.19 -9.59 -9.49
N VAL A 367 -20.00 -10.01 -9.12
CA VAL A 367 -19.06 -10.65 -10.06
C VAL A 367 -18.49 -11.92 -9.45
N ASP A 368 -18.05 -12.82 -10.31
CA ASP A 368 -17.31 -14.00 -9.85
C ASP A 368 -16.06 -13.56 -9.09
N GLY A 369 -15.71 -14.29 -8.04
CA GLY A 369 -14.56 -14.01 -7.18
C GLY A 369 -13.23 -14.02 -7.94
N GLY A 370 -13.18 -14.77 -9.03
CA GLY A 370 -12.01 -14.97 -9.84
C GLY A 370 -11.17 -16.16 -9.38
N THR A 371 -9.86 -16.06 -9.54
CA THR A 371 -8.94 -17.14 -9.13
C THR A 371 -8.68 -17.12 -7.64
N ILE A 372 -8.31 -18.27 -7.07
CA ILE A 372 -7.98 -18.42 -5.66
C ILE A 372 -6.88 -17.44 -5.19
N ASP A 373 -5.99 -17.07 -6.09
CA ASP A 373 -4.89 -16.13 -5.86
C ASP A 373 -5.19 -14.67 -6.26
N LEU A 374 -6.48 -14.33 -6.47
CA LEU A 374 -6.93 -13.01 -6.91
C LEU A 374 -6.24 -12.53 -8.19
N ASN A 375 -5.85 -13.46 -9.07
CA ASN A 375 -5.12 -13.17 -10.30
C ASN A 375 -3.81 -12.38 -10.08
N SER A 376 -3.11 -12.68 -8.99
CA SER A 376 -1.90 -11.93 -8.56
C SER A 376 -0.81 -11.94 -9.63
N THR A 377 -0.75 -12.99 -10.47
CA THR A 377 0.21 -13.08 -11.58
C THR A 377 0.00 -12.00 -12.65
N SER A 378 -1.21 -11.42 -12.76
CA SER A 378 -1.46 -10.30 -13.67
C SER A 378 -0.59 -9.07 -13.35
N MET A 379 -0.18 -8.91 -12.10
CA MET A 379 0.72 -7.81 -11.71
C MET A 379 2.15 -8.04 -12.18
N TRP A 380 2.57 -9.29 -12.39
CA TRP A 380 3.86 -9.63 -13.01
C TRP A 380 3.87 -9.21 -14.47
N THR A 381 2.85 -9.61 -15.23
CA THR A 381 2.74 -9.26 -16.65
C THR A 381 2.61 -7.75 -16.87
N ARG A 382 1.88 -7.03 -16.01
CA ARG A 382 1.80 -5.56 -16.03
C ARG A 382 3.17 -4.89 -15.80
N ARG A 383 4.10 -5.56 -15.13
CA ARG A 383 5.48 -5.10 -14.93
C ARG A 383 6.44 -5.66 -15.97
N GLY A 384 5.92 -6.28 -17.04
CA GLY A 384 6.71 -6.84 -18.14
C GLY A 384 7.53 -8.07 -17.74
N LEU A 385 7.04 -8.85 -16.77
CA LEU A 385 7.68 -10.06 -16.28
C LEU A 385 6.93 -11.32 -16.74
N GLY A 386 7.68 -12.40 -16.99
CA GLY A 386 7.12 -13.73 -17.17
C GLY A 386 6.57 -14.30 -15.87
N THR A 387 5.78 -15.36 -15.99
CA THR A 387 5.17 -16.08 -14.86
C THR A 387 5.66 -17.52 -14.75
N ASP A 388 6.71 -17.88 -15.50
CA ASP A 388 7.28 -19.24 -15.52
C ASP A 388 8.07 -19.54 -14.24
N ASP A 389 8.71 -18.51 -13.66
CA ASP A 389 9.37 -18.59 -12.37
C ASP A 389 8.86 -17.48 -11.43
N LEU A 390 8.01 -17.84 -10.50
CA LEU A 390 7.44 -16.93 -9.50
C LEU A 390 8.30 -16.82 -8.22
N TRP A 391 9.51 -17.38 -8.23
CA TRP A 391 10.47 -17.27 -7.13
C TRP A 391 11.63 -16.30 -7.43
N LEU A 392 11.63 -15.72 -8.63
CA LEU A 392 12.57 -14.65 -8.99
C LEU A 392 12.60 -13.52 -7.98
#